data_6aa3b2da3bdcd124c8f8df0694ba2843
#
_entry.id   6aa3b2da3bdcd124c8f8df0694ba2843
#
_cell.length_a   1.000
_cell.length_b   1.000
_cell.length_c   1.000
_cell.angle_alpha   90.00
_cell.angle_beta   90.00
_cell.angle_gamma   90.00
#
_symmetry.space_group_name_H-M   'P 1'
#
loop_
_entity.id
_entity.type
_entity.pdbx_description
1 polymer ?
#
loop_
_entity_poly.entity_id
_entity_poly.type
_entity_poly.pdbx_seq_one_letter_code
_entity_poly.pdbx_strand_id
1 'polypeptide(L)'
;REAIKQIEPHDSEERFVSLGVNVIREYGRFVNAKTVAAGDYEIQSRRIVIATGVHTSVPEISGLSDIQYYTNQTIFDLTQKPEHLLVLGGGPAGVELAQAFTRIGIKVTIFEKQKILSNFNCEQVEILRGNLVADGVQLKEDASVKDISKVDNKLIVELESGKKITGSDLLVATGKKPNLQRLNLNVAGIRFSDKGIETDQYLRTSNKKIYAIGDVTQFENFTNVANHHSGIVLKSITIGLKTKVQKEVQPRVIYTTPEIGSVGLSKVQATKKYGDKLKISRVNFSENDRAITDNKKLGWIEIYIYRNLVVGACVIGIG
;
A
#
# COMPACT_ATOMS: atom_id res chain seq x y z
N ARG A 1 -3.69 -15.14 14.21
CA ARG A 1 -2.37 -15.53 14.75
C ARG A 1 -1.89 -16.90 14.22
N GLU A 2 -2.76 -17.89 14.08
CA GLU A 2 -2.39 -19.21 13.56
C GLU A 2 -1.93 -19.12 12.08
N ALA A 3 -2.64 -18.39 11.22
CA ALA A 3 -2.23 -18.14 9.85
C ALA A 3 -0.86 -17.42 9.76
N ILE A 4 -0.60 -16.46 10.65
CA ILE A 4 0.71 -15.78 10.72
C ILE A 4 1.80 -16.80 11.05
N LYS A 5 1.60 -17.67 12.04
CA LYS A 5 2.56 -18.73 12.41
C LYS A 5 2.86 -19.71 11.29
N GLN A 6 1.89 -19.94 10.38
CA GLN A 6 2.10 -20.82 9.21
C GLN A 6 2.94 -20.14 8.12
N ILE A 7 2.85 -18.81 8.00
CA ILE A 7 3.58 -18.04 6.98
C ILE A 7 4.98 -17.63 7.49
N GLU A 8 5.11 -17.33 8.79
CA GLU A 8 6.34 -16.83 9.43
C GLU A 8 7.61 -17.63 9.08
N PRO A 9 7.60 -18.99 9.02
CA PRO A 9 8.80 -19.74 8.65
C PRO A 9 9.35 -19.41 7.26
N HIS A 10 8.51 -18.90 6.34
CA HIS A 10 8.95 -18.55 4.99
C HIS A 10 9.79 -17.26 4.95
N ASP A 11 9.63 -16.38 5.97
CA ASP A 11 10.31 -15.09 6.05
C ASP A 11 11.17 -14.99 7.32
N SER A 12 11.43 -16.13 8.00
CA SER A 12 12.16 -16.18 9.27
C SER A 12 13.68 -15.96 9.07
N GLU A 13 14.33 -15.46 10.10
CA GLU A 13 15.78 -15.29 10.14
C GLU A 13 16.50 -16.63 9.98
N GLU A 14 15.99 -17.68 10.65
CA GLU A 14 16.55 -19.03 10.61
C GLU A 14 16.63 -19.55 9.17
N ARG A 15 15.58 -19.28 8.39
CA ARG A 15 15.59 -19.65 6.96
C ARG A 15 16.67 -18.88 6.20
N PHE A 16 16.81 -17.58 6.38
CA PHE A 16 17.84 -16.82 5.69
C PHE A 16 19.24 -17.26 6.10
N VAL A 17 19.47 -17.52 7.38
CA VAL A 17 20.77 -18.04 7.88
C VAL A 17 21.06 -19.40 7.27
N SER A 18 20.06 -20.31 7.19
CA SER A 18 20.23 -21.63 6.56
C SER A 18 20.58 -21.56 5.07
N LEU A 19 20.20 -20.46 4.40
CA LEU A 19 20.57 -20.15 3.02
C LEU A 19 21.93 -19.45 2.88
N GLY A 20 22.68 -19.27 3.99
CA GLY A 20 24.01 -18.65 4.01
C GLY A 20 23.99 -17.12 4.05
N VAL A 21 22.87 -16.50 4.43
CA VAL A 21 22.75 -15.06 4.62
C VAL A 21 23.20 -14.68 6.01
N ASN A 22 24.08 -13.68 6.13
CA ASN A 22 24.42 -13.07 7.41
C ASN A 22 23.36 -12.01 7.74
N VAL A 23 22.52 -12.26 8.74
CA VAL A 23 21.50 -11.34 9.21
C VAL A 23 22.05 -10.50 10.37
N ILE A 24 21.99 -9.17 10.23
CA ILE A 24 22.42 -8.21 11.25
C ILE A 24 21.20 -7.39 11.65
N ARG A 25 20.72 -7.54 12.89
CA ARG A 25 19.53 -6.85 13.43
C ARG A 25 19.87 -5.47 13.97
N GLU A 26 20.44 -4.63 13.08
CA GLU A 26 20.85 -3.27 13.40
C GLU A 26 20.40 -2.29 12.31
N TYR A 27 20.31 -1.01 12.66
CA TYR A 27 20.02 0.05 11.69
C TYR A 27 21.24 0.30 10.79
N GLY A 28 21.07 -0.01 9.50
CA GLY A 28 22.09 0.27 8.49
C GLY A 28 22.13 1.77 8.12
N ARG A 29 23.34 2.35 8.08
CA ARG A 29 23.57 3.71 7.58
C ARG A 29 24.82 3.77 6.70
N PHE A 30 24.79 4.59 5.68
CA PHE A 30 25.99 4.82 4.87
C PHE A 30 27.01 5.65 5.66
N VAL A 31 28.27 5.21 5.62
CA VAL A 31 29.44 5.98 6.12
C VAL A 31 30.24 6.58 4.96
N ASN A 32 30.10 6.01 3.77
CA ASN A 32 30.63 6.56 2.52
C ASN A 32 29.88 5.90 1.32
N ALA A 33 30.36 6.17 0.10
CA ALA A 33 29.75 5.70 -1.15
C ALA A 33 29.74 4.15 -1.33
N LYS A 34 30.42 3.38 -0.47
CA LYS A 34 30.62 1.92 -0.64
C LYS A 34 30.46 1.14 0.67
N THR A 35 30.34 1.82 1.80
CA THR A 35 30.34 1.20 3.14
C THR A 35 29.06 1.54 3.87
N VAL A 36 28.47 0.52 4.46
CA VAL A 36 27.31 0.60 5.37
C VAL A 36 27.76 0.18 6.76
N ALA A 37 27.51 1.01 7.76
CA ALA A 37 27.66 0.64 9.15
C ALA A 37 26.34 0.13 9.72
N ALA A 38 26.38 -0.93 10.52
CA ALA A 38 25.24 -1.52 11.21
C ALA A 38 25.70 -2.05 12.58
N GLY A 39 25.35 -1.37 13.68
CA GLY A 39 25.94 -1.61 14.99
C GLY A 39 27.47 -1.45 14.94
N ASP A 40 28.18 -2.47 15.40
CA ASP A 40 29.65 -2.54 15.38
C ASP A 40 30.24 -3.01 14.04
N TYR A 41 29.40 -3.31 13.05
CA TYR A 41 29.85 -3.81 11.75
C TYR A 41 30.04 -2.68 10.73
N GLU A 42 31.12 -2.75 9.96
CA GLU A 42 31.30 -1.99 8.73
C GLU A 42 31.36 -2.95 7.54
N ILE A 43 30.38 -2.80 6.65
CA ILE A 43 30.15 -3.71 5.53
C ILE A 43 30.49 -3.02 4.24
N GLN A 44 31.42 -3.57 3.49
CA GLN A 44 31.73 -3.15 2.13
C GLN A 44 31.21 -4.17 1.14
N SER A 45 30.51 -3.69 0.10
CA SER A 45 29.96 -4.56 -0.94
C SER A 45 30.15 -4.00 -2.34
N ARG A 46 30.23 -4.89 -3.31
CA ARG A 46 30.25 -4.52 -4.75
C ARG A 46 28.90 -3.96 -5.21
N ARG A 47 27.81 -4.37 -4.58
CA ARG A 47 26.44 -3.90 -4.82
C ARG A 47 25.69 -3.81 -3.51
N ILE A 48 24.88 -2.78 -3.38
CA ILE A 48 24.02 -2.55 -2.22
C ILE A 48 22.60 -2.38 -2.73
N VAL A 49 21.62 -2.96 -2.01
CA VAL A 49 20.19 -2.80 -2.31
C VAL A 49 19.52 -2.19 -1.09
N ILE A 50 18.86 -1.05 -1.29
CA ILE A 50 18.05 -0.39 -0.26
C ILE A 50 16.61 -0.86 -0.43
N ALA A 51 16.07 -1.53 0.60
CA ALA A 51 14.71 -2.07 0.63
C ALA A 51 14.02 -1.73 1.97
N THR A 52 14.25 -0.52 2.47
CA THR A 52 13.81 -0.09 3.81
C THR A 52 12.31 0.23 3.90
N GLY A 53 11.59 0.21 2.78
CA GLY A 53 10.15 0.37 2.75
C GLY A 53 9.65 1.73 3.22
N VAL A 54 8.47 1.73 3.83
CA VAL A 54 7.73 2.90 4.29
C VAL A 54 7.20 2.71 5.71
N HIS A 55 6.83 3.80 6.35
CA HIS A 55 6.02 3.83 7.57
C HIS A 55 4.74 4.64 7.34
N THR A 56 3.77 4.49 8.24
CA THR A 56 2.54 5.29 8.18
C THR A 56 2.85 6.76 8.33
N SER A 57 2.32 7.58 7.42
CA SER A 57 2.36 9.03 7.54
C SER A 57 1.31 9.47 8.56
N VAL A 58 1.76 9.93 9.72
CA VAL A 58 0.87 10.45 10.76
C VAL A 58 0.58 11.91 10.44
N PRO A 59 -0.71 12.32 10.32
CA PRO A 59 -1.06 13.70 10.03
C PRO A 59 -0.91 14.58 11.27
N GLU A 60 -0.68 15.86 11.05
CA GLU A 60 -0.70 16.87 12.10
C GLU A 60 -2.16 17.23 12.42
N ILE A 61 -2.75 16.52 13.38
CA ILE A 61 -4.09 16.75 13.93
C ILE A 61 -3.94 17.07 15.41
N SER A 62 -4.64 18.09 15.89
CA SER A 62 -4.65 18.47 17.30
C SER A 62 -4.99 17.26 18.18
N GLY A 63 -4.23 17.06 19.26
CA GLY A 63 -4.40 15.98 20.24
C GLY A 63 -3.99 14.58 19.76
N LEU A 64 -3.67 14.36 18.48
CA LEU A 64 -3.30 13.03 17.98
C LEU A 64 -1.99 12.53 18.60
N SER A 65 -1.02 13.41 18.88
CA SER A 65 0.24 13.06 19.53
C SER A 65 0.11 12.57 20.96
N ASP A 66 -1.00 12.93 21.63
CA ASP A 66 -1.23 12.70 23.05
C ASP A 66 -2.02 11.42 23.33
N ILE A 67 -2.43 10.72 22.26
CA ILE A 67 -3.21 9.50 22.34
C ILE A 67 -2.46 8.31 21.74
N GLN A 68 -2.80 7.13 22.23
CA GLN A 68 -2.35 5.88 21.62
C GLN A 68 -3.19 5.57 20.38
N TYR A 69 -2.54 5.26 19.27
CA TYR A 69 -3.17 4.82 18.03
C TYR A 69 -2.43 3.64 17.41
N TYR A 70 -3.11 2.92 16.56
CA TYR A 70 -2.56 1.85 15.75
C TYR A 70 -2.22 2.34 14.34
N THR A 71 -1.29 1.64 13.70
CA THR A 71 -0.98 1.76 12.28
C THR A 71 -1.22 0.41 11.61
N ASN A 72 -1.09 0.33 10.29
CA ASN A 72 -1.13 -0.95 9.57
C ASN A 72 -0.06 -1.95 10.03
N GLN A 73 0.98 -1.51 10.73
CA GLN A 73 2.03 -2.38 11.29
C GLN A 73 1.67 -2.91 12.68
N THR A 74 0.98 -2.12 13.50
CA THR A 74 0.72 -2.43 14.91
C THR A 74 -0.71 -2.90 15.20
N ILE A 75 -1.66 -2.73 14.27
CA ILE A 75 -3.06 -3.12 14.48
C ILE A 75 -3.24 -4.63 14.70
N PHE A 76 -2.32 -5.45 14.20
CA PHE A 76 -2.35 -6.90 14.38
C PHE A 76 -1.87 -7.36 15.76
N ASP A 77 -1.29 -6.46 16.56
CA ASP A 77 -0.89 -6.72 17.96
C ASP A 77 -2.06 -6.58 18.94
N LEU A 78 -3.23 -6.19 18.46
CA LEU A 78 -4.45 -6.12 19.26
C LEU A 78 -4.72 -7.43 20.01
N THR A 79 -4.83 -7.33 21.33
CA THR A 79 -5.15 -8.45 22.23
C THR A 79 -6.59 -8.45 22.68
N GLN A 80 -7.25 -7.30 22.61
CA GLN A 80 -8.66 -7.11 22.97
C GLN A 80 -9.43 -6.61 21.77
N LYS A 81 -10.70 -7.02 21.67
CA LYS A 81 -11.59 -6.59 20.60
C LYS A 81 -12.00 -5.14 20.84
N PRO A 82 -11.73 -4.20 19.92
CA PRO A 82 -12.28 -2.84 19.99
C PRO A 82 -13.81 -2.84 20.02
N GLU A 83 -14.41 -1.98 20.83
CA GLU A 83 -15.86 -1.73 20.78
C GLU A 83 -16.24 -0.93 19.52
N HIS A 84 -15.43 0.09 19.21
CA HIS A 84 -15.62 0.93 18.03
C HIS A 84 -14.25 1.44 17.54
N LEU A 85 -13.81 0.91 16.40
CA LEU A 85 -12.57 1.31 15.75
C LEU A 85 -12.82 2.54 14.87
N LEU A 86 -12.11 3.63 15.16
CA LEU A 86 -12.06 4.83 14.34
C LEU A 86 -10.88 4.72 13.39
N VAL A 87 -11.08 4.95 12.08
CA VAL A 87 -10.06 4.81 11.04
C VAL A 87 -9.86 6.16 10.37
N LEU A 88 -8.66 6.72 10.48
CA LEU A 88 -8.25 7.91 9.75
C LEU A 88 -7.66 7.51 8.40
N GLY A 89 -8.31 7.91 7.32
CA GLY A 89 -7.89 7.65 5.94
C GLY A 89 -8.69 6.54 5.26
N GLY A 90 -9.25 6.87 4.09
CA GLY A 90 -10.02 6.00 3.21
C GLY A 90 -9.22 5.49 2.00
N GLY A 91 -7.88 5.41 2.11
CA GLY A 91 -7.01 4.77 1.13
C GLY A 91 -7.09 3.23 1.20
N PRO A 92 -6.30 2.51 0.36
CA PRO A 92 -6.33 1.04 0.30
C PRO A 92 -6.27 0.36 1.67
N ALA A 93 -5.25 0.66 2.48
CA ALA A 93 -5.10 0.04 3.80
C ALA A 93 -6.27 0.36 4.75
N GLY A 94 -6.80 1.60 4.69
CA GLY A 94 -7.94 2.01 5.51
C GLY A 94 -9.20 1.23 5.20
N VAL A 95 -9.55 1.09 3.91
CA VAL A 95 -10.77 0.36 3.50
C VAL A 95 -10.65 -1.15 3.69
N GLU A 96 -9.47 -1.73 3.41
CA GLU A 96 -9.20 -3.17 3.62
C GLU A 96 -9.35 -3.55 5.08
N LEU A 97 -8.67 -2.84 5.99
CA LEU A 97 -8.73 -3.09 7.42
C LEU A 97 -10.12 -2.79 7.98
N ALA A 98 -10.75 -1.69 7.57
CA ALA A 98 -12.09 -1.36 8.02
C ALA A 98 -13.11 -2.46 7.68
N GLN A 99 -13.08 -2.99 6.45
CA GLN A 99 -13.95 -4.09 6.06
C GLN A 99 -13.64 -5.36 6.86
N ALA A 100 -12.36 -5.72 7.00
CA ALA A 100 -11.94 -6.90 7.73
C ALA A 100 -12.41 -6.84 9.20
N PHE A 101 -12.17 -5.72 9.88
CA PHE A 101 -12.59 -5.53 11.27
C PHE A 101 -14.12 -5.51 11.43
N THR A 102 -14.84 -4.90 10.48
CA THR A 102 -16.31 -4.92 10.50
C THR A 102 -16.86 -6.34 10.39
N ARG A 103 -16.30 -7.16 9.50
CA ARG A 103 -16.72 -8.56 9.28
C ARG A 103 -16.47 -9.48 10.46
N ILE A 104 -15.53 -9.16 11.34
CA ILE A 104 -15.35 -9.88 12.61
C ILE A 104 -16.17 -9.26 13.76
N GLY A 105 -17.15 -8.39 13.41
CA GLY A 105 -18.14 -7.85 14.35
C GLY A 105 -17.66 -6.68 15.19
N ILE A 106 -16.70 -5.88 14.67
CA ILE A 106 -16.29 -4.62 15.27
C ILE A 106 -17.02 -3.49 14.58
N LYS A 107 -17.55 -2.53 15.34
CA LYS A 107 -18.08 -1.29 14.77
C LYS A 107 -16.93 -0.47 14.23
N VAL A 108 -17.01 -0.01 12.96
CA VAL A 108 -15.95 0.76 12.32
C VAL A 108 -16.48 2.05 11.69
N THR A 109 -15.76 3.15 11.90
CA THR A 109 -16.01 4.43 11.22
C THR A 109 -14.74 4.88 10.51
N ILE A 110 -14.82 5.11 9.19
CA ILE A 110 -13.75 5.72 8.39
C ILE A 110 -13.99 7.22 8.28
N PHE A 111 -12.93 8.01 8.50
CA PHE A 111 -12.89 9.44 8.22
C PHE A 111 -11.96 9.70 7.04
N GLU A 112 -12.46 10.32 5.99
CA GLU A 112 -11.71 10.65 4.79
C GLU A 112 -12.00 12.09 4.36
N LYS A 113 -10.93 12.85 4.09
CA LYS A 113 -11.03 14.28 3.68
C LYS A 113 -11.71 14.45 2.33
N GLN A 114 -11.59 13.46 1.47
CA GLN A 114 -12.19 13.41 0.15
C GLN A 114 -13.11 12.19 0.07
N LYS A 115 -13.21 11.59 -1.13
CA LYS A 115 -13.84 10.28 -1.32
C LYS A 115 -12.84 9.17 -1.03
N ILE A 116 -13.33 8.04 -0.51
CA ILE A 116 -12.48 6.85 -0.38
C ILE A 116 -11.89 6.50 -1.74
N LEU A 117 -10.64 6.03 -1.76
CA LEU A 117 -9.97 5.54 -2.97
C LEU A 117 -10.02 6.52 -4.14
N SER A 118 -9.91 7.83 -3.90
CA SER A 118 -10.07 8.90 -4.91
C SER A 118 -9.17 8.76 -6.14
N ASN A 119 -8.08 7.99 -6.06
CA ASN A 119 -7.15 7.73 -7.17
C ASN A 119 -7.53 6.48 -8.01
N PHE A 120 -8.66 5.83 -7.70
CA PHE A 120 -9.13 4.65 -8.40
C PHE A 120 -10.29 4.98 -9.35
N ASN A 121 -10.73 3.99 -10.14
CA ASN A 121 -11.88 4.16 -11.03
C ASN A 121 -13.15 4.38 -10.19
N CYS A 122 -13.85 5.48 -10.43
CA CYS A 122 -15.01 5.88 -9.63
C CYS A 122 -16.13 4.82 -9.63
N GLU A 123 -16.36 4.14 -10.76
CA GLU A 123 -17.38 3.08 -10.87
C GLU A 123 -17.07 1.88 -9.98
N GLN A 124 -15.79 1.46 -9.93
CA GLN A 124 -15.36 0.40 -9.03
C GLN A 124 -15.52 0.83 -7.56
N VAL A 125 -15.14 2.08 -7.26
CA VAL A 125 -15.23 2.63 -5.90
C VAL A 125 -16.68 2.72 -5.43
N GLU A 126 -17.63 3.09 -6.29
CA GLU A 126 -19.05 3.13 -5.92
C GLU A 126 -19.61 1.73 -5.58
N ILE A 127 -19.25 0.71 -6.36
CA ILE A 127 -19.65 -0.68 -6.06
C ILE A 127 -19.07 -1.10 -4.71
N LEU A 128 -17.79 -0.84 -4.47
CA LEU A 128 -17.14 -1.16 -3.19
C LEU A 128 -17.76 -0.37 -2.03
N ARG A 129 -18.02 0.93 -2.21
CA ARG A 129 -18.68 1.78 -1.19
C ARG A 129 -20.01 1.19 -0.75
N GLY A 130 -20.85 0.79 -1.70
CA GLY A 130 -22.12 0.14 -1.39
C GLY A 130 -21.94 -1.12 -0.55
N ASN A 131 -20.93 -1.94 -0.84
CA ASN A 131 -20.62 -3.15 -0.08
C ASN A 131 -20.04 -2.85 1.31
N LEU A 132 -19.17 -1.87 1.45
CA LEU A 132 -18.64 -1.44 2.76
C LEU A 132 -19.78 -0.98 3.69
N VAL A 133 -20.72 -0.20 3.16
CA VAL A 133 -21.90 0.25 3.92
C VAL A 133 -22.81 -0.93 4.26
N ALA A 134 -23.03 -1.87 3.32
CA ALA A 134 -23.82 -3.07 3.57
C ALA A 134 -23.17 -4.00 4.62
N ASP A 135 -21.86 -4.08 4.66
CA ASP A 135 -21.11 -4.78 5.71
C ASP A 135 -21.22 -4.08 7.09
N GLY A 136 -21.63 -2.79 7.15
CA GLY A 136 -21.80 -2.03 8.37
C GLY A 136 -20.71 -0.97 8.64
N VAL A 137 -19.80 -0.74 7.70
CA VAL A 137 -18.80 0.34 7.81
C VAL A 137 -19.49 1.70 7.74
N GLN A 138 -19.23 2.56 8.72
CA GLN A 138 -19.68 3.95 8.68
C GLN A 138 -18.66 4.81 7.93
N LEU A 139 -19.06 5.36 6.78
CA LEU A 139 -18.21 6.24 5.99
C LEU A 139 -18.49 7.71 6.33
N LYS A 140 -17.47 8.46 6.66
CA LYS A 140 -17.44 9.92 6.81
C LYS A 140 -16.49 10.46 5.77
N GLU A 141 -17.00 10.64 4.57
CA GLU A 141 -16.30 11.26 3.44
C GLU A 141 -16.51 12.77 3.44
N ASP A 142 -15.64 13.50 2.74
CA ASP A 142 -15.58 14.97 2.73
C ASP A 142 -15.52 15.53 4.17
N ALA A 143 -14.85 14.78 5.07
CA ALA A 143 -14.86 15.00 6.50
C ALA A 143 -13.43 15.15 7.04
N SER A 144 -12.99 16.39 7.19
CA SER A 144 -11.71 16.72 7.82
C SER A 144 -11.82 16.60 9.34
N VAL A 145 -10.89 15.87 9.94
CA VAL A 145 -10.75 15.78 11.39
C VAL A 145 -9.98 16.99 11.88
N LYS A 146 -10.56 17.70 12.85
CA LYS A 146 -10.02 18.92 13.47
C LYS A 146 -9.21 18.61 14.71
N ASP A 147 -9.75 17.77 15.59
CA ASP A 147 -9.18 17.45 16.89
C ASP A 147 -9.50 16.02 17.31
N ILE A 148 -8.61 15.42 18.10
CA ILE A 148 -8.81 14.11 18.70
C ILE A 148 -8.42 14.19 20.17
N SER A 149 -9.35 13.84 21.04
CA SER A 149 -9.16 13.87 22.49
C SER A 149 -9.56 12.56 23.14
N LYS A 150 -9.13 12.36 24.37
CA LYS A 150 -9.52 11.18 25.18
C LYS A 150 -10.19 11.64 26.46
N VAL A 151 -11.43 11.19 26.67
CA VAL A 151 -12.23 11.48 27.87
C VAL A 151 -12.80 10.16 28.39
N ASP A 152 -12.63 9.86 29.65
CA ASP A 152 -13.15 8.63 30.31
C ASP A 152 -12.85 7.35 29.52
N ASN A 153 -11.60 7.18 29.09
CA ASN A 153 -11.12 6.08 28.25
C ASN A 153 -11.76 5.97 26.85
N LYS A 154 -12.56 6.93 26.42
CA LYS A 154 -13.13 7.00 25.07
C LYS A 154 -12.38 8.04 24.24
N LEU A 155 -12.13 7.69 22.99
CA LEU A 155 -11.61 8.63 22.01
C LEU A 155 -12.76 9.44 21.42
N ILE A 156 -12.56 10.74 21.28
CA ILE A 156 -13.51 11.65 20.66
C ILE A 156 -12.82 12.27 19.46
N VAL A 157 -13.34 12.01 18.26
CA VAL A 157 -12.92 12.65 17.02
C VAL A 157 -13.88 13.78 16.71
N GLU A 158 -13.37 15.02 16.69
CA GLU A 158 -14.13 16.21 16.30
C GLU A 158 -13.78 16.56 14.84
N LEU A 159 -14.81 16.70 14.02
CA LEU A 159 -14.71 17.15 12.64
C LEU A 159 -14.71 18.69 12.55
N GLU A 160 -14.20 19.23 11.44
CA GLU A 160 -14.30 20.69 11.16
C GLU A 160 -15.75 21.21 11.17
N SER A 161 -16.71 20.33 10.88
CA SER A 161 -18.15 20.66 10.97
C SER A 161 -18.69 20.77 12.42
N GLY A 162 -17.84 20.55 13.43
CA GLY A 162 -18.24 20.48 14.85
C GLY A 162 -18.85 19.16 15.28
N LYS A 163 -19.09 18.20 14.38
CA LYS A 163 -19.61 16.88 14.73
C LYS A 163 -18.57 16.08 15.48
N LYS A 164 -19.01 15.44 16.60
CA LYS A 164 -18.17 14.57 17.41
C LYS A 164 -18.59 13.10 17.25
N ILE A 165 -17.60 12.24 17.09
CA ILE A 165 -17.79 10.79 17.01
C ILE A 165 -16.89 10.13 18.06
N THR A 166 -17.47 9.22 18.84
CA THR A 166 -16.78 8.54 19.94
C THR A 166 -16.42 7.12 19.52
N GLY A 167 -15.22 6.68 19.90
CA GLY A 167 -14.73 5.31 19.70
C GLY A 167 -13.85 4.83 20.84
N SER A 168 -13.41 3.57 20.78
CA SER A 168 -12.49 2.98 21.77
C SER A 168 -11.04 3.01 21.29
N ASP A 169 -10.81 2.84 20.00
CA ASP A 169 -9.51 2.66 19.39
C ASP A 169 -9.38 3.47 18.10
N LEU A 170 -8.15 3.83 17.76
CA LEU A 170 -7.85 4.61 16.55
C LEU A 170 -6.82 3.89 15.68
N LEU A 171 -7.13 3.76 14.38
CA LEU A 171 -6.21 3.34 13.34
C LEU A 171 -5.86 4.52 12.44
N VAL A 172 -4.57 4.82 12.30
CA VAL A 172 -4.07 5.84 11.36
C VAL A 172 -3.63 5.15 10.08
N ALA A 173 -4.32 5.44 8.97
CA ALA A 173 -4.12 4.90 7.62
C ALA A 173 -4.08 6.01 6.55
N THR A 174 -3.59 7.19 6.90
CA THR A 174 -3.64 8.44 6.10
C THR A 174 -2.59 8.55 5.01
N GLY A 175 -1.77 7.52 4.83
CA GLY A 175 -0.73 7.48 3.80
C GLY A 175 0.56 6.86 4.31
N LYS A 176 1.58 6.91 3.46
CA LYS A 176 2.89 6.30 3.71
C LYS A 176 4.00 7.29 3.43
N LYS A 177 5.06 7.25 4.23
CA LYS A 177 6.31 7.99 4.01
C LYS A 177 7.48 7.03 3.87
N PRO A 178 8.43 7.24 2.94
CA PRO A 178 9.57 6.36 2.76
C PRO A 178 10.53 6.42 3.96
N ASN A 179 11.07 5.27 4.33
CA ASN A 179 12.05 5.15 5.43
C ASN A 179 13.44 5.60 4.94
N LEU A 180 13.67 6.89 4.93
CA LEU A 180 14.93 7.53 4.49
C LEU A 180 15.78 8.00 5.67
N GLN A 181 15.14 8.24 6.81
CA GLN A 181 15.80 8.72 8.03
C GLN A 181 16.85 7.70 8.48
N ARG A 182 17.95 8.17 9.06
CA ARG A 182 19.08 7.37 9.54
C ARG A 182 19.92 6.67 8.46
N LEU A 183 19.49 6.63 7.18
CA LEU A 183 20.27 5.98 6.11
C LEU A 183 21.52 6.78 5.71
N ASN A 184 21.55 8.09 5.97
CA ASN A 184 22.66 8.98 5.60
C ASN A 184 22.98 8.93 4.08
N LEU A 185 21.93 9.04 3.25
CA LEU A 185 21.99 8.84 1.81
C LEU A 185 22.94 9.80 1.07
N ASN A 186 23.08 11.03 1.62
CA ASN A 186 23.92 12.08 1.01
C ASN A 186 25.38 11.67 0.93
N VAL A 187 25.96 11.01 1.94
CA VAL A 187 27.37 10.59 1.94
C VAL A 187 27.63 9.47 0.90
N ALA A 188 26.58 8.76 0.50
CA ALA A 188 26.65 7.76 -0.56
C ALA A 188 26.39 8.36 -1.95
N GLY A 189 26.15 9.67 -2.07
CA GLY A 189 25.81 10.35 -3.32
C GLY A 189 24.46 9.94 -3.89
N ILE A 190 23.49 9.59 -3.02
CA ILE A 190 22.15 9.13 -3.43
C ILE A 190 21.19 10.32 -3.38
N ARG A 191 20.49 10.57 -4.50
CA ARG A 191 19.42 11.56 -4.57
C ARG A 191 18.11 10.98 -4.10
N PHE A 192 17.37 11.77 -3.33
CA PHE A 192 16.07 11.40 -2.78
C PHE A 192 15.23 12.66 -2.53
N SER A 193 13.95 12.47 -2.35
CA SER A 193 12.99 13.50 -1.91
C SER A 193 12.01 12.88 -0.89
N ASP A 194 11.05 13.66 -0.41
CA ASP A 194 9.98 13.16 0.45
C ASP A 194 9.13 12.04 -0.19
N LYS A 195 9.22 11.90 -1.53
CA LYS A 195 8.55 10.83 -2.27
C LYS A 195 9.35 9.53 -2.33
N GLY A 196 10.62 9.52 -1.89
CA GLY A 196 11.49 8.34 -1.89
C GLY A 196 12.81 8.55 -2.64
N ILE A 197 13.56 7.46 -2.75
CA ILE A 197 14.84 7.42 -3.45
C ILE A 197 14.61 7.49 -4.96
N GLU A 198 15.33 8.42 -5.64
CA GLU A 198 15.31 8.52 -7.09
C GLU A 198 16.07 7.34 -7.72
N THR A 199 15.42 6.67 -8.67
CA THR A 199 16.03 5.58 -9.42
C THR A 199 15.88 5.78 -10.92
N ASP A 200 16.80 5.21 -11.69
CA ASP A 200 16.64 5.08 -13.12
C ASP A 200 15.73 3.88 -13.48
N GLN A 201 15.49 3.68 -14.77
CA GLN A 201 14.65 2.58 -15.28
C GLN A 201 15.16 1.16 -14.93
N TYR A 202 16.35 1.03 -14.36
CA TYR A 202 16.97 -0.22 -13.93
C TYR A 202 17.06 -0.32 -12.40
N LEU A 203 16.32 0.53 -11.68
CA LEU A 203 16.31 0.62 -10.21
C LEU A 203 17.65 1.00 -9.59
N ARG A 204 18.59 1.57 -10.38
CA ARG A 204 19.83 2.09 -9.85
C ARG A 204 19.60 3.51 -9.34
N THR A 205 20.17 3.82 -8.20
CA THR A 205 20.20 5.19 -7.67
C THR A 205 21.14 6.10 -8.48
N SER A 206 21.32 7.34 -8.07
CA SER A 206 22.37 8.22 -8.61
C SER A 206 23.76 7.60 -8.45
N ASN A 207 24.01 6.83 -7.38
CA ASN A 207 25.19 5.96 -7.27
C ASN A 207 24.89 4.61 -7.94
N LYS A 208 25.48 4.37 -9.13
CA LYS A 208 25.18 3.21 -9.97
C LYS A 208 25.56 1.84 -9.39
N LYS A 209 26.22 1.79 -8.23
CA LYS A 209 26.49 0.56 -7.47
C LYS A 209 25.41 0.24 -6.45
N ILE A 210 24.51 1.19 -6.20
CA ILE A 210 23.45 1.09 -5.20
C ILE A 210 22.10 1.09 -5.92
N TYR A 211 21.28 0.12 -5.58
CA TYR A 211 19.89 -0.04 -6.05
C TYR A 211 18.91 0.35 -4.93
N ALA A 212 17.72 0.76 -5.31
CA ALA A 212 16.60 0.91 -4.37
C ALA A 212 15.36 0.22 -4.96
N ILE A 213 14.63 -0.53 -4.12
CA ILE A 213 13.48 -1.34 -4.54
C ILE A 213 12.30 -1.18 -3.59
N GLY A 214 11.10 -1.44 -4.10
CA GLY A 214 9.86 -1.39 -3.33
C GLY A 214 9.49 0.02 -2.90
N ASP A 215 8.78 0.10 -1.79
CA ASP A 215 8.09 1.30 -1.31
C ASP A 215 9.01 2.47 -0.93
N VAL A 216 10.31 2.24 -0.71
CA VAL A 216 11.29 3.30 -0.46
C VAL A 216 11.59 4.14 -1.71
N THR A 217 11.19 3.68 -2.88
CA THR A 217 11.35 4.38 -4.16
C THR A 217 10.18 5.29 -4.47
N GLN A 218 10.30 6.10 -5.53
CA GLN A 218 9.19 6.96 -6.00
C GLN A 218 8.15 6.23 -6.85
N PHE A 219 8.11 4.89 -6.78
CA PHE A 219 7.09 4.08 -7.43
C PHE A 219 5.88 3.92 -6.53
N GLU A 220 4.81 3.33 -7.06
CA GLU A 220 3.61 3.06 -6.30
C GLU A 220 3.86 1.97 -5.23
N ASN A 221 3.26 2.17 -4.07
CA ASN A 221 3.51 1.38 -2.86
C ASN A 221 2.59 0.15 -2.79
N PHE A 222 2.84 -0.85 -3.66
CA PHE A 222 2.17 -2.14 -3.64
C PHE A 222 3.18 -3.28 -3.50
N THR A 223 2.82 -4.32 -2.76
CA THR A 223 3.70 -5.48 -2.49
C THR A 223 4.18 -6.17 -3.76
N ASN A 224 3.30 -6.31 -4.76
CA ASN A 224 3.67 -6.90 -6.06
C ASN A 224 4.70 -6.07 -6.81
N VAL A 225 4.70 -4.73 -6.64
CA VAL A 225 5.72 -3.84 -7.21
C VAL A 225 7.08 -4.12 -6.57
N ALA A 226 7.14 -4.27 -5.25
CA ALA A 226 8.38 -4.61 -4.55
C ALA A 226 8.95 -5.95 -5.00
N ASN A 227 8.10 -6.97 -5.16
CA ASN A 227 8.50 -8.28 -5.65
C ASN A 227 9.02 -8.22 -7.11
N HIS A 228 8.33 -7.49 -7.98
CA HIS A 228 8.79 -7.27 -9.37
C HIS A 228 10.16 -6.58 -9.41
N HIS A 229 10.37 -5.53 -8.58
CA HIS A 229 11.63 -4.83 -8.46
C HIS A 229 12.76 -5.76 -8.00
N SER A 230 12.52 -6.65 -7.06
CA SER A 230 13.52 -7.60 -6.56
C SER A 230 14.00 -8.53 -7.68
N GLY A 231 13.09 -9.04 -8.52
CA GLY A 231 13.43 -9.88 -9.67
C GLY A 231 14.27 -9.15 -10.73
N ILE A 232 13.99 -7.87 -10.98
CA ILE A 232 14.79 -7.03 -11.90
C ILE A 232 16.21 -6.85 -11.37
N VAL A 233 16.33 -6.46 -10.09
CA VAL A 233 17.64 -6.18 -9.47
C VAL A 233 18.44 -7.47 -9.34
N LEU A 234 17.82 -8.58 -8.97
CA LEU A 234 18.48 -9.88 -8.89
C LEU A 234 19.12 -10.26 -10.23
N LYS A 235 18.38 -10.20 -11.34
CA LYS A 235 18.91 -10.46 -12.69
C LYS A 235 20.06 -9.53 -13.05
N SER A 236 19.95 -8.24 -12.67
CA SER A 236 21.00 -7.26 -12.95
C SER A 236 22.28 -7.52 -12.17
N ILE A 237 22.18 -7.95 -10.89
CA ILE A 237 23.34 -8.16 -10.01
C ILE A 237 24.03 -9.50 -10.31
N THR A 238 23.25 -10.57 -10.57
CA THR A 238 23.80 -11.94 -10.72
C THR A 238 24.33 -12.22 -12.11
N ILE A 239 23.54 -11.93 -13.15
CA ILE A 239 23.85 -12.29 -14.55
C ILE A 239 24.10 -11.07 -15.46
N GLY A 240 24.08 -9.85 -14.91
CA GLY A 240 24.32 -8.63 -15.68
C GLY A 240 23.17 -8.23 -16.62
N LEU A 241 22.02 -8.91 -16.58
CA LEU A 241 20.89 -8.65 -17.46
C LEU A 241 20.14 -7.38 -17.05
N LYS A 242 20.22 -6.35 -17.89
CA LYS A 242 19.53 -5.07 -17.66
C LYS A 242 18.07 -5.14 -18.11
N THR A 243 17.18 -5.40 -17.17
CA THR A 243 15.73 -5.36 -17.40
C THR A 243 15.19 -4.00 -16.95
N LYS A 244 14.38 -3.36 -17.78
CA LYS A 244 13.74 -2.08 -17.45
C LYS A 244 12.48 -2.30 -16.62
N VAL A 245 12.25 -1.43 -15.65
CA VAL A 245 10.96 -1.33 -14.98
C VAL A 245 9.95 -0.77 -15.97
N GLN A 246 8.84 -1.46 -16.13
CA GLN A 246 7.70 -0.99 -16.91
C GLN A 246 6.64 -0.48 -15.92
N LYS A 247 6.58 0.84 -15.73
CA LYS A 247 5.64 1.47 -14.77
C LYS A 247 4.18 1.18 -15.12
N GLU A 248 3.91 1.12 -16.42
CA GLU A 248 2.55 0.96 -16.95
C GLU A 248 1.96 -0.44 -16.77
N VAL A 249 2.77 -1.45 -16.48
CA VAL A 249 2.29 -2.86 -16.33
C VAL A 249 2.32 -3.37 -14.89
N GLN A 250 2.40 -2.47 -13.92
CA GLN A 250 2.36 -2.86 -12.51
C GLN A 250 0.91 -3.05 -12.06
N PRO A 251 0.52 -4.25 -11.60
CA PRO A 251 -0.83 -4.48 -11.10
C PRO A 251 -1.03 -3.79 -9.76
N ARG A 252 -2.23 -3.24 -9.59
CA ARG A 252 -2.73 -2.66 -8.34
C ARG A 252 -3.90 -3.50 -7.88
N VAL A 253 -3.92 -3.88 -6.62
CA VAL A 253 -5.00 -4.66 -6.03
C VAL A 253 -5.41 -4.05 -4.70
N ILE A 254 -6.71 -4.02 -4.45
CA ILE A 254 -7.30 -3.73 -3.15
C ILE A 254 -8.02 -5.00 -2.71
N TYR A 255 -7.60 -5.55 -1.60
CA TYR A 255 -8.05 -6.84 -1.06
C TYR A 255 -9.32 -6.69 -0.21
N THR A 256 -10.31 -6.03 -0.79
CA THR A 256 -11.66 -5.93 -0.22
C THR A 256 -12.59 -7.00 -0.82
N THR A 257 -13.85 -7.02 -0.41
CA THR A 257 -14.89 -7.79 -1.09
C THR A 257 -16.02 -6.81 -1.49
N PRO A 258 -16.25 -6.59 -2.77
CA PRO A 258 -15.51 -7.13 -3.92
C PRO A 258 -14.06 -6.61 -3.98
N GLU A 259 -13.15 -7.40 -4.56
CA GLU A 259 -11.79 -6.98 -4.85
C GLU A 259 -11.75 -6.01 -6.02
N ILE A 260 -10.82 -5.04 -5.97
CA ILE A 260 -10.53 -4.14 -7.09
C ILE A 260 -9.14 -4.46 -7.62
N GLY A 261 -9.05 -4.79 -8.90
CA GLY A 261 -7.81 -4.98 -9.62
C GLY A 261 -7.66 -4.04 -10.80
N SER A 262 -6.43 -3.59 -11.08
CA SER A 262 -6.13 -2.83 -12.29
C SER A 262 -4.69 -3.03 -12.71
N VAL A 263 -4.44 -2.93 -14.02
CA VAL A 263 -3.10 -3.00 -14.61
C VAL A 263 -3.04 -2.13 -15.87
N GLY A 264 -1.91 -1.53 -16.13
CA GLY A 264 -1.73 -0.67 -17.28
C GLY A 264 -2.34 0.73 -17.12
N LEU A 265 -2.72 1.34 -18.22
CA LEU A 265 -3.35 2.67 -18.22
C LEU A 265 -4.76 2.59 -17.62
N SER A 266 -5.12 3.58 -16.81
CA SER A 266 -6.51 3.75 -16.42
C SER A 266 -7.37 4.16 -17.63
N LYS A 267 -8.68 4.01 -17.53
CA LYS A 267 -9.64 4.45 -18.56
C LYS A 267 -9.40 5.91 -18.97
N VAL A 268 -9.25 6.78 -17.99
CA VAL A 268 -9.00 8.22 -18.21
C VAL A 268 -7.69 8.45 -18.94
N GLN A 269 -6.61 7.77 -18.52
CA GLN A 269 -5.30 7.88 -19.18
C GLN A 269 -5.31 7.33 -20.60
N ALA A 270 -5.96 6.18 -20.82
CA ALA A 270 -6.09 5.55 -22.12
C ALA A 270 -6.91 6.41 -23.09
N THR A 271 -8.06 6.94 -22.63
CA THR A 271 -8.90 7.84 -23.41
C THR A 271 -8.15 9.14 -23.77
N LYS A 272 -7.46 9.76 -22.80
CA LYS A 272 -6.66 10.96 -23.05
C LYS A 272 -5.56 10.72 -24.09
N LYS A 273 -4.94 9.54 -24.06
CA LYS A 273 -3.78 9.20 -24.92
C LYS A 273 -4.19 8.78 -26.33
N TYR A 274 -5.30 8.06 -26.48
CA TYR A 274 -5.68 7.41 -27.75
C TYR A 274 -6.98 7.93 -28.37
N GLY A 275 -7.79 8.70 -27.63
CA GLY A 275 -9.04 9.29 -28.09
C GLY A 275 -9.98 8.23 -28.69
N ASP A 276 -10.60 8.56 -29.83
CA ASP A 276 -11.56 7.70 -30.52
C ASP A 276 -10.98 6.39 -31.08
N LYS A 277 -9.63 6.25 -31.07
CA LYS A 277 -8.95 5.02 -31.49
C LYS A 277 -8.88 3.98 -30.38
N LEU A 278 -9.26 4.34 -29.16
CA LEU A 278 -9.35 3.42 -28.04
C LEU A 278 -10.60 2.56 -28.17
N LYS A 279 -10.44 1.25 -28.14
CA LYS A 279 -11.54 0.30 -28.00
C LYS A 279 -11.63 -0.14 -26.54
N ILE A 280 -12.84 -0.10 -25.99
CA ILE A 280 -13.14 -0.56 -24.63
C ILE A 280 -14.05 -1.76 -24.74
N SER A 281 -13.66 -2.86 -24.11
CA SER A 281 -14.49 -4.06 -24.01
C SER A 281 -14.78 -4.34 -22.55
N ARG A 282 -16.06 -4.53 -22.22
CA ARG A 282 -16.53 -4.84 -20.85
C ARG A 282 -17.36 -6.11 -20.88
N VAL A 283 -17.18 -6.93 -19.87
CA VAL A 283 -18.01 -8.09 -19.57
C VAL A 283 -18.46 -7.98 -18.12
N ASN A 284 -19.78 -8.02 -17.90
CA ASN A 284 -20.36 -8.04 -16.57
C ASN A 284 -20.41 -9.48 -16.05
N PHE A 285 -20.10 -9.69 -14.77
CA PHE A 285 -20.15 -11.04 -14.19
C PHE A 285 -21.58 -11.59 -14.12
N SER A 286 -22.61 -10.73 -14.15
CA SER A 286 -24.01 -11.15 -14.29
C SER A 286 -24.34 -11.85 -15.62
N GLU A 287 -23.47 -11.74 -16.63
CA GLU A 287 -23.58 -12.35 -17.94
C GLU A 287 -22.68 -13.61 -18.08
N ASN A 288 -21.96 -13.99 -17.03
CA ASN A 288 -21.04 -15.11 -17.02
C ASN A 288 -21.66 -16.31 -16.28
N ASP A 289 -21.80 -17.44 -16.97
CA ASP A 289 -22.44 -18.65 -16.45
C ASP A 289 -21.80 -19.15 -15.14
N ARG A 290 -20.47 -19.11 -15.04
CA ARG A 290 -19.77 -19.52 -13.84
C ARG A 290 -20.04 -18.58 -12.67
N ALA A 291 -20.00 -17.27 -12.89
CA ALA A 291 -20.32 -16.29 -11.87
C ALA A 291 -21.79 -16.40 -11.40
N ILE A 292 -22.70 -16.76 -12.33
CA ILE A 292 -24.11 -17.01 -12.02
C ILE A 292 -24.25 -18.26 -11.14
N THR A 293 -23.59 -19.37 -11.49
CA THR A 293 -23.69 -20.62 -10.73
C THR A 293 -23.05 -20.53 -9.34
N ASP A 294 -21.97 -19.74 -9.20
CA ASP A 294 -21.29 -19.49 -7.93
C ASP A 294 -21.97 -18.39 -7.10
N ASN A 295 -23.05 -17.78 -7.60
CA ASN A 295 -23.72 -16.61 -7.02
C ASN A 295 -22.79 -15.39 -6.78
N LYS A 296 -21.79 -15.20 -7.65
CA LYS A 296 -20.78 -14.14 -7.63
C LYS A 296 -20.97 -13.15 -8.78
N LYS A 297 -22.22 -12.69 -8.99
CA LYS A 297 -22.62 -11.86 -10.15
C LYS A 297 -22.17 -10.40 -10.05
N LEU A 298 -21.68 -9.98 -8.86
CA LEU A 298 -21.32 -8.58 -8.63
C LEU A 298 -20.00 -8.26 -9.31
N GLY A 299 -20.03 -7.22 -10.16
CA GLY A 299 -18.82 -6.68 -10.76
C GLY A 299 -18.69 -6.93 -12.27
N TRP A 300 -17.53 -6.60 -12.77
CA TRP A 300 -17.20 -6.62 -14.18
C TRP A 300 -15.69 -6.63 -14.40
N ILE A 301 -15.26 -7.00 -15.63
CA ILE A 301 -13.94 -6.78 -16.17
C ILE A 301 -14.01 -5.84 -17.36
N GLU A 302 -13.08 -4.88 -17.45
CA GLU A 302 -12.97 -3.94 -18.57
C GLU A 302 -11.53 -3.92 -19.07
N ILE A 303 -11.33 -4.03 -20.38
CA ILE A 303 -10.03 -3.97 -21.05
C ILE A 303 -9.99 -2.81 -22.04
N TYR A 304 -8.85 -2.14 -22.11
CA TYR A 304 -8.57 -1.01 -22.98
C TYR A 304 -7.62 -1.47 -24.09
N ILE A 305 -8.04 -1.32 -25.34
CA ILE A 305 -7.35 -1.88 -26.48
C ILE A 305 -7.01 -0.76 -27.47
N TYR A 306 -5.76 -0.68 -27.86
CA TYR A 306 -5.29 0.21 -28.93
C TYR A 306 -4.44 -0.58 -29.92
N ARG A 307 -4.79 -0.53 -31.23
CA ARG A 307 -4.09 -1.27 -32.32
C ARG A 307 -3.85 -2.75 -31.98
N ASN A 308 -4.89 -3.43 -31.49
CA ASN A 308 -4.86 -4.85 -31.06
C ASN A 308 -3.93 -5.17 -29.86
N LEU A 309 -3.43 -4.15 -29.15
CA LEU A 309 -2.66 -4.32 -27.92
C LEU A 309 -3.54 -3.93 -26.73
N VAL A 310 -3.54 -4.76 -25.69
CA VAL A 310 -4.14 -4.39 -24.40
C VAL A 310 -3.20 -3.38 -23.74
N VAL A 311 -3.70 -2.15 -23.53
CA VAL A 311 -2.94 -1.04 -22.93
C VAL A 311 -3.32 -0.79 -21.47
N GLY A 312 -4.38 -1.42 -21.01
CA GLY A 312 -4.82 -1.39 -19.61
C GLY A 312 -6.02 -2.29 -19.40
N ALA A 313 -6.25 -2.65 -18.16
CA ALA A 313 -7.42 -3.41 -17.74
C ALA A 313 -7.77 -3.08 -16.29
N CYS A 314 -9.04 -3.26 -15.95
CA CYS A 314 -9.48 -3.20 -14.57
C CYS A 314 -10.61 -4.20 -14.32
N VAL A 315 -10.74 -4.62 -13.08
CA VAL A 315 -11.73 -5.60 -12.62
C VAL A 315 -12.23 -5.23 -11.24
N ILE A 316 -13.51 -5.47 -11.01
CA ILE A 316 -14.08 -5.52 -9.66
C ILE A 316 -14.96 -6.75 -9.59
N GLY A 317 -14.77 -7.54 -8.51
CA GLY A 317 -15.56 -8.77 -8.37
C GLY A 317 -15.26 -9.50 -7.06
N ILE A 318 -16.05 -10.54 -6.83
CA ILE A 318 -15.85 -11.46 -5.71
C ILE A 318 -15.07 -12.66 -6.26
N GLY A 319 -13.82 -12.80 -5.78
CA GLY A 319 -12.91 -13.88 -6.19
C GLY A 319 -13.33 -15.26 -5.70
#